data_f9cf34d8e8c4c1ff3ea9a20e27cec428
#
_entry.id   f9cf34d8e8c4c1ff3ea9a20e27cec428
#
_cell.length_a   1.000
_cell.length_b   1.000
_cell.length_c   1.000
_cell.angle_alpha   90.00
_cell.angle_beta   90.00
_cell.angle_gamma   90.00
#
_symmetry.space_group_name_H-M   'P 1'
#
loop_
_entity.id
_entity.type
_entity.pdbx_description
1 polymer ?
#
loop_
_entity_poly.entity_id
_entity_poly.type
_entity_poly.pdbx_seq_one_letter_code
_entity_poly.pdbx_strand_id
1 'polypeptide(L)'
;MTQILSCEWAIFLKSSGYIIYITKLIGGLMELNKIATVKTGLVLSRKESKDASERFEYRQLNLKAVCDNGTININDTIPFYASEQLTASYLTQVGDIVVKTSEPYTAVYITEEYANLVIPSHFVVVRVDITKALPQYIAWYLNKDRIKKAFSMSCAGMLKQIKPTMVGATEIKLPSLKRQKQVAELYEISNQEIKLLEKLIEQKKKYYKALISNVNRIK
;
A
#
# COMPACT_ATOMS: atom_id res chain seq x y z
N MET A 1 22.22 -25.69 17.22
CA MET A 1 23.47 -25.04 17.67
C MET A 1 23.94 -24.07 16.60
N THR A 2 23.14 -23.00 16.35
CA THR A 2 23.41 -21.99 15.28
C THR A 2 22.62 -20.69 15.60
N GLN A 3 22.97 -20.05 16.70
CA GLN A 3 22.26 -18.80 17.08
C GLN A 3 23.08 -17.90 18.03
N ILE A 4 24.35 -17.69 17.78
CA ILE A 4 25.16 -16.66 18.48
C ILE A 4 26.34 -16.28 17.57
N LEU A 5 26.08 -15.57 16.45
CA LEU A 5 27.16 -15.02 15.61
C LEU A 5 26.85 -13.62 15.05
N SER A 6 25.86 -12.92 15.61
CA SER A 6 25.42 -11.63 15.03
C SER A 6 25.88 -10.37 15.80
N CYS A 7 26.43 -10.47 17.00
CA CYS A 7 26.81 -9.29 17.79
C CYS A 7 28.33 -9.05 17.93
N GLU A 8 29.14 -10.07 17.92
CA GLU A 8 30.59 -9.90 18.20
C GLU A 8 31.39 -9.39 16.98
N TRP A 9 30.95 -9.73 15.75
CA TRP A 9 31.63 -9.23 14.54
C TRP A 9 31.39 -7.73 14.28
N ALA A 10 30.32 -7.17 14.78
CA ALA A 10 30.01 -5.74 14.64
C ALA A 10 30.93 -4.85 15.49
N ILE A 11 31.48 -5.37 16.58
CA ILE A 11 32.34 -4.60 17.51
C ILE A 11 33.79 -4.55 17.01
N PHE A 12 34.26 -5.60 16.34
CA PHE A 12 35.65 -5.66 15.87
C PHE A 12 35.92 -4.82 14.62
N LEU A 13 34.89 -4.52 13.82
CA LEU A 13 35.02 -3.72 12.58
C LEU A 13 34.85 -2.22 12.76
N LYS A 14 34.65 -1.73 13.99
CA LYS A 14 34.42 -0.31 14.28
C LYS A 14 35.67 0.57 14.11
N SER A 15 36.85 0.02 13.94
CA SER A 15 38.12 0.73 13.81
C SER A 15 38.63 0.94 12.37
N SER A 16 37.99 0.39 11.36
CA SER A 16 38.40 0.59 9.96
C SER A 16 37.17 0.92 9.11
N GLY A 17 37.28 1.91 8.23
CA GLY A 17 36.23 2.43 7.35
C GLY A 17 35.41 1.40 6.52
N TYR A 18 35.62 0.11 6.74
CA TYR A 18 34.90 -1.02 6.13
C TYR A 18 33.44 -1.14 6.59
N ILE A 19 33.06 -0.64 7.78
CA ILE A 19 31.67 -0.72 8.24
C ILE A 19 30.72 0.12 7.37
N ILE A 20 31.20 1.27 6.90
CA ILE A 20 30.40 2.14 6.02
C ILE A 20 30.14 1.44 4.66
N TYR A 21 31.07 0.62 4.20
CA TYR A 21 30.92 -0.13 2.96
C TYR A 21 29.95 -1.33 3.10
N ILE A 22 30.01 -2.04 4.20
CA ILE A 22 29.15 -3.23 4.44
C ILE A 22 27.71 -2.79 4.72
N THR A 23 27.47 -1.73 5.48
CA THR A 23 26.12 -1.18 5.69
C THR A 23 25.52 -0.62 4.40
N LYS A 24 26.33 -0.07 3.50
CA LYS A 24 25.91 0.35 2.16
C LYS A 24 25.58 -0.82 1.23
N LEU A 25 26.26 -1.99 1.39
CA LEU A 25 26.00 -3.19 0.60
C LEU A 25 24.79 -4.01 1.10
N ILE A 26 24.51 -4.00 2.42
CA ILE A 26 23.46 -4.82 3.05
C ILE A 26 22.12 -4.05 3.15
N GLY A 27 22.11 -2.75 2.89
CA GLY A 27 20.93 -1.89 3.07
C GLY A 27 20.60 -1.76 4.57
N GLY A 28 20.88 -0.61 5.17
CA GLY A 28 20.54 -0.33 6.57
C GLY A 28 19.03 -0.40 6.81
N LEU A 29 18.63 -0.83 8.01
CA LEU A 29 17.27 -0.63 8.50
C LEU A 29 17.06 0.87 8.75
N MET A 30 15.98 1.42 8.23
CA MET A 30 15.63 2.82 8.38
C MET A 30 14.13 2.96 8.63
N GLU A 31 13.76 3.80 9.58
CA GLU A 31 12.34 4.12 9.80
C GLU A 31 11.75 4.85 8.59
N LEU A 32 10.53 4.49 8.23
CA LEU A 32 9.84 5.05 7.07
C LEU A 32 9.68 6.58 7.16
N ASN A 33 9.46 7.14 8.35
CA ASN A 33 9.33 8.58 8.57
C ASN A 33 10.59 9.39 8.21
N LYS A 34 11.77 8.75 8.10
CA LYS A 34 13.02 9.40 7.66
C LYS A 34 13.14 9.55 6.14
N ILE A 35 12.30 8.83 5.41
CA ILE A 35 12.32 8.79 3.94
C ILE A 35 10.95 9.09 3.31
N ALA A 36 9.93 9.31 4.12
CA ALA A 36 8.58 9.59 3.65
C ALA A 36 7.81 10.48 4.61
N THR A 37 6.86 11.23 4.10
CA THR A 37 5.84 11.89 4.89
C THR A 37 4.66 10.94 5.07
N VAL A 38 4.20 10.74 6.30
CA VAL A 38 3.10 9.84 6.64
C VAL A 38 1.97 10.64 7.28
N LYS A 39 0.77 10.61 6.70
CA LYS A 39 -0.40 11.40 7.13
C LYS A 39 -1.67 10.58 7.12
N THR A 40 -2.65 10.98 7.91
CA THR A 40 -4.03 10.48 7.84
C THR A 40 -4.77 11.15 6.67
N GLY A 41 -5.68 10.43 6.02
CA GLY A 41 -6.61 11.00 5.05
C GLY A 41 -7.62 11.97 5.68
N LEU A 42 -8.54 12.45 4.87
CA LEU A 42 -9.56 13.45 5.22
C LEU A 42 -10.66 12.85 6.10
N VAL A 43 -11.05 13.55 7.15
CA VAL A 43 -12.32 13.31 7.85
C VAL A 43 -13.44 13.89 6.99
N LEU A 44 -14.12 13.04 6.22
CA LEU A 44 -15.05 13.43 5.16
C LEU A 44 -16.14 14.40 5.64
N SER A 45 -16.75 14.12 6.80
CA SER A 45 -17.83 14.94 7.38
C SER A 45 -17.46 16.40 7.60
N ARG A 46 -16.16 16.75 7.62
CA ARG A 46 -15.70 18.14 7.77
C ARG A 46 -15.74 18.95 6.48
N LYS A 47 -15.79 18.27 5.34
CA LYS A 47 -15.69 18.86 4.00
C LYS A 47 -16.85 18.45 3.09
N GLU A 48 -17.78 17.66 3.60
CA GLU A 48 -18.96 17.23 2.87
C GLU A 48 -19.95 18.39 2.68
N SER A 49 -20.40 18.59 1.44
CA SER A 49 -21.42 19.58 1.13
C SER A 49 -22.78 19.08 1.58
N LYS A 50 -23.52 19.94 2.27
CA LYS A 50 -24.92 19.72 2.64
C LYS A 50 -25.89 20.31 1.59
N ASP A 51 -25.39 21.17 0.72
CA ASP A 51 -26.16 21.86 -0.30
C ASP A 51 -25.90 21.29 -1.70
N ALA A 52 -26.94 21.19 -2.52
CA ALA A 52 -26.84 20.68 -3.87
C ALA A 52 -26.36 21.74 -4.89
N SER A 53 -26.42 23.03 -4.54
CA SER A 53 -26.17 24.15 -5.46
C SER A 53 -24.73 24.58 -5.58
N GLU A 54 -23.91 24.39 -4.51
CA GLU A 54 -22.50 24.75 -4.50
C GLU A 54 -21.69 23.55 -4.00
N ARG A 55 -21.24 22.70 -4.93
CA ARG A 55 -20.48 21.51 -4.58
C ARG A 55 -19.41 21.21 -5.60
N PHE A 56 -18.28 20.73 -5.09
CA PHE A 56 -17.20 20.18 -5.91
C PHE A 56 -17.31 18.67 -5.96
N GLU A 57 -17.36 18.12 -7.16
CA GLU A 57 -17.53 16.68 -7.37
C GLU A 57 -16.17 15.97 -7.38
N TYR A 58 -16.07 14.93 -6.58
CA TYR A 58 -14.90 14.04 -6.51
C TYR A 58 -15.37 12.58 -6.49
N ARG A 59 -14.43 11.68 -6.67
CA ARG A 59 -14.59 10.29 -6.29
C ARG A 59 -13.70 10.01 -5.09
N GLN A 60 -14.16 9.20 -4.16
CA GLN A 60 -13.41 8.84 -2.96
C GLN A 60 -13.10 7.36 -2.92
N LEU A 61 -11.96 7.04 -2.32
CA LEU A 61 -11.62 5.68 -1.92
C LEU A 61 -12.56 5.20 -0.81
N ASN A 62 -12.86 3.92 -0.82
CA ASN A 62 -13.47 3.22 0.31
C ASN A 62 -12.71 1.90 0.56
N LEU A 63 -12.98 1.26 1.69
CA LEU A 63 -12.29 0.03 2.06
C LEU A 63 -12.52 -1.11 1.07
N LYS A 64 -13.69 -1.15 0.40
CA LYS A 64 -14.03 -2.17 -0.60
C LYS A 64 -13.25 -1.98 -1.92
N ALA A 65 -13.01 -0.71 -2.30
CA ALA A 65 -12.29 -0.41 -3.54
C ALA A 65 -10.82 -0.90 -3.49
N VAL A 66 -10.22 -0.97 -2.30
CA VAL A 66 -8.84 -1.43 -2.14
C VAL A 66 -8.82 -2.94 -1.96
N CYS A 67 -8.36 -3.64 -2.99
CA CYS A 67 -8.24 -5.10 -3.02
C CYS A 67 -7.03 -5.58 -2.21
N ASP A 68 -7.09 -6.82 -1.70
CA ASP A 68 -6.03 -7.39 -0.86
C ASP A 68 -4.71 -7.64 -1.59
N ASN A 69 -4.76 -7.75 -2.92
CA ASN A 69 -3.59 -7.86 -3.80
C ASN A 69 -2.84 -6.52 -4.02
N GLY A 70 -3.26 -5.43 -3.38
CA GLY A 70 -2.60 -4.12 -3.50
C GLY A 70 -3.01 -3.32 -4.75
N THR A 71 -4.20 -3.58 -5.31
CA THR A 71 -4.79 -2.81 -6.41
C THR A 71 -6.06 -2.08 -5.97
N ILE A 72 -6.52 -1.12 -6.79
CA ILE A 72 -7.79 -0.43 -6.59
C ILE A 72 -8.76 -0.84 -7.68
N ASN A 73 -9.97 -1.22 -7.29
CA ASN A 73 -11.08 -1.36 -8.22
C ASN A 73 -11.81 -0.01 -8.32
N ILE A 74 -11.59 0.71 -9.41
CA ILE A 74 -12.18 2.02 -9.66
C ILE A 74 -13.70 1.99 -9.60
N ASN A 75 -14.33 0.90 -10.04
CA ASN A 75 -15.78 0.78 -10.03
C ASN A 75 -16.38 0.76 -8.62
N ASP A 76 -15.61 0.37 -7.62
CA ASP A 76 -16.02 0.37 -6.21
C ASP A 76 -15.73 1.71 -5.51
N THR A 77 -15.14 2.70 -6.18
CA THR A 77 -15.03 4.07 -5.64
C THR A 77 -16.40 4.73 -5.65
N ILE A 78 -16.67 5.61 -4.68
CA ILE A 78 -17.98 6.26 -4.52
C ILE A 78 -17.89 7.76 -4.76
N PRO A 79 -18.97 8.40 -5.25
CA PRO A 79 -19.03 9.86 -5.37
C PRO A 79 -18.83 10.54 -4.01
N PHE A 80 -18.18 11.69 -4.02
CA PHE A 80 -18.05 12.57 -2.86
C PHE A 80 -18.24 14.01 -3.30
N TYR A 81 -19.06 14.74 -2.59
CA TYR A 81 -19.39 16.12 -2.85
C TYR A 81 -18.82 17.00 -1.75
N ALA A 82 -17.80 17.79 -2.08
CA ALA A 82 -17.16 18.67 -1.13
C ALA A 82 -17.78 20.07 -1.14
N SER A 83 -17.84 20.73 0.03
CA SER A 83 -18.30 22.10 0.20
C SER A 83 -17.30 23.14 -0.30
N GLU A 84 -16.05 22.74 -0.55
CA GLU A 84 -14.98 23.60 -1.06
C GLU A 84 -14.01 22.77 -1.90
N GLN A 85 -13.20 23.45 -2.70
CA GLN A 85 -12.15 22.79 -3.46
C GLN A 85 -11.12 22.14 -2.52
N LEU A 86 -10.92 20.83 -2.65
CA LEU A 86 -10.00 20.09 -1.82
C LEU A 86 -8.54 20.35 -2.22
N THR A 87 -7.70 20.53 -1.21
CA THR A 87 -6.26 20.65 -1.43
C THR A 87 -5.69 19.32 -1.91
N ALA A 88 -4.61 19.37 -2.69
CA ALA A 88 -3.91 18.19 -3.21
C ALA A 88 -3.40 17.23 -2.11
N SER A 89 -3.34 17.69 -0.84
CA SER A 89 -2.96 16.86 0.29
C SER A 89 -3.99 15.78 0.64
N TYR A 90 -5.25 15.98 0.28
CA TYR A 90 -6.37 15.05 0.50
C TYR A 90 -6.70 14.19 -0.72
N LEU A 91 -6.04 14.46 -1.83
CA LEU A 91 -6.21 13.71 -3.07
C LEU A 91 -5.01 12.78 -3.29
N THR A 92 -5.27 11.62 -3.87
CA THR A 92 -4.21 10.71 -4.32
C THR A 92 -3.40 11.36 -5.42
N GLN A 93 -2.08 11.25 -5.31
CA GLN A 93 -1.13 11.69 -6.32
C GLN A 93 -0.33 10.49 -6.83
N VAL A 94 0.08 10.53 -8.08
CA VAL A 94 0.97 9.52 -8.64
C VAL A 94 2.24 9.44 -7.78
N GLY A 95 2.60 8.23 -7.39
CA GLY A 95 3.72 8.01 -6.47
C GLY A 95 3.36 7.92 -4.99
N ASP A 96 2.14 8.30 -4.59
CA ASP A 96 1.65 8.07 -3.23
C ASP A 96 1.49 6.56 -2.95
N ILE A 97 1.54 6.21 -1.68
CA ILE A 97 1.13 4.91 -1.20
C ILE A 97 -0.02 5.12 -0.21
N VAL A 98 -1.13 4.45 -0.45
CA VAL A 98 -2.30 4.49 0.43
C VAL A 98 -2.40 3.17 1.18
N VAL A 99 -2.46 3.22 2.51
CA VAL A 99 -2.50 2.05 3.39
C VAL A 99 -3.84 1.99 4.12
N LYS A 100 -4.56 0.88 4.05
CA LYS A 100 -5.75 0.63 4.88
C LYS A 100 -5.37 0.70 6.37
N THR A 101 -6.14 1.41 7.17
CA THR A 101 -5.92 1.43 8.63
C THR A 101 -6.41 0.17 9.33
N SER A 102 -7.32 -0.59 8.72
CA SER A 102 -7.86 -1.86 9.22
C SER A 102 -7.26 -3.06 8.50
N GLU A 103 -7.39 -4.25 9.08
CA GLU A 103 -7.01 -5.50 8.43
C GLU A 103 -7.64 -5.62 7.03
N PRO A 104 -6.88 -6.14 6.05
CA PRO A 104 -5.53 -6.72 6.13
C PRO A 104 -4.37 -5.72 5.97
N TYR A 105 -4.54 -4.44 6.28
CA TYR A 105 -3.53 -3.36 6.22
C TYR A 105 -2.86 -3.24 4.85
N THR A 106 -3.63 -3.42 3.80
CA THR A 106 -3.11 -3.42 2.43
C THR A 106 -2.58 -2.05 2.04
N ALA A 107 -1.37 -2.01 1.52
CA ALA A 107 -0.73 -0.84 0.92
C ALA A 107 -0.87 -0.88 -0.60
N VAL A 108 -1.30 0.22 -1.20
CA VAL A 108 -1.48 0.37 -2.65
C VAL A 108 -0.60 1.50 -3.15
N TYR A 109 0.18 1.24 -4.19
CA TYR A 109 0.89 2.27 -4.95
C TYR A 109 -0.08 2.97 -5.92
N ILE A 110 -0.07 4.29 -5.92
CA ILE A 110 -0.94 5.12 -6.76
C ILE A 110 -0.29 5.36 -8.11
N THR A 111 -0.91 4.82 -9.15
CA THR A 111 -0.62 5.08 -10.56
C THR A 111 -1.45 6.25 -11.09
N GLU A 112 -1.27 6.63 -12.36
CA GLU A 112 -2.08 7.65 -13.02
C GLU A 112 -3.58 7.31 -13.01
N GLU A 113 -3.94 6.04 -13.16
CA GLU A 113 -5.33 5.54 -13.12
C GLU A 113 -6.02 5.84 -11.79
N TYR A 114 -5.26 5.90 -10.69
CA TYR A 114 -5.77 6.09 -9.32
C TYR A 114 -5.52 7.49 -8.77
N ALA A 115 -5.09 8.42 -9.60
CA ALA A 115 -4.88 9.81 -9.21
C ALA A 115 -6.20 10.56 -8.96
N ASN A 116 -6.14 11.62 -8.16
CA ASN A 116 -7.26 12.53 -7.87
C ASN A 116 -8.46 11.91 -7.14
N LEU A 117 -8.28 10.80 -6.45
CA LEU A 117 -9.30 10.23 -5.56
C LEU A 117 -9.16 10.85 -4.16
N VAL A 118 -10.28 11.22 -3.55
CA VAL A 118 -10.29 11.66 -2.14
C VAL A 118 -9.89 10.51 -1.24
N ILE A 119 -9.01 10.78 -0.29
CA ILE A 119 -8.47 9.80 0.64
C ILE A 119 -9.14 10.00 2.01
N PRO A 120 -10.10 9.13 2.41
CA PRO A 120 -10.74 9.21 3.72
C PRO A 120 -9.79 8.89 4.88
N SER A 121 -10.19 9.27 6.11
CA SER A 121 -9.39 9.10 7.34
C SER A 121 -9.13 7.65 7.75
N HIS A 122 -9.84 6.69 7.16
CA HIS A 122 -9.55 5.25 7.36
C HIS A 122 -8.44 4.73 6.42
N PHE A 123 -7.68 5.65 5.82
CA PHE A 123 -6.43 5.38 5.12
C PHE A 123 -5.30 6.25 5.66
N VAL A 124 -4.10 5.71 5.59
CA VAL A 124 -2.84 6.44 5.80
C VAL A 124 -2.19 6.68 4.44
N VAL A 125 -1.75 7.91 4.20
CA VAL A 125 -1.03 8.30 2.99
C VAL A 125 0.46 8.37 3.31
N VAL A 126 1.27 7.72 2.48
CA VAL A 126 2.72 7.73 2.55
C VAL A 126 3.27 8.34 1.26
N ARG A 127 3.96 9.49 1.37
CA ARG A 127 4.65 10.17 0.26
C ARG A 127 6.14 9.99 0.42
N VAL A 128 6.72 9.17 -0.42
CA VAL A 128 8.13 8.78 -0.35
C VAL A 128 9.02 9.84 -1.00
N ASP A 129 10.13 10.15 -0.38
CA ASP A 129 11.21 10.90 -1.01
C ASP A 129 11.91 10.01 -2.06
N ILE A 130 11.62 10.25 -3.33
CA ILE A 130 12.09 9.43 -4.46
C ILE A 130 13.62 9.46 -4.62
N THR A 131 14.32 10.42 -4.00
CA THR A 131 15.79 10.45 -4.01
C THR A 131 16.39 9.38 -3.09
N LYS A 132 15.60 8.88 -2.13
CA LYS A 132 16.03 7.91 -1.11
C LYS A 132 15.51 6.50 -1.36
N ALA A 133 14.25 6.39 -1.83
CA ALA A 133 13.62 5.10 -2.05
C ALA A 133 12.58 5.14 -3.17
N LEU A 134 12.30 3.99 -3.79
CA LEU A 134 11.25 3.85 -4.77
C LEU A 134 9.90 3.58 -4.07
N PRO A 135 8.85 4.37 -4.37
CA PRO A 135 7.52 4.18 -3.76
C PRO A 135 6.95 2.77 -3.97
N GLN A 136 7.13 2.19 -5.17
CA GLN A 136 6.68 0.83 -5.49
C GLN A 136 7.34 -0.22 -4.59
N TYR A 137 8.65 -0.05 -4.29
CA TYR A 137 9.37 -0.92 -3.37
C TYR A 137 8.82 -0.81 -1.95
N ILE A 138 8.52 0.42 -1.50
CA ILE A 138 7.94 0.66 -0.17
C ILE A 138 6.53 0.05 -0.07
N ALA A 139 5.70 0.19 -1.11
CA ALA A 139 4.37 -0.44 -1.16
C ALA A 139 4.47 -1.97 -1.03
N TRP A 140 5.38 -2.60 -1.81
CA TRP A 140 5.67 -4.02 -1.66
C TRP A 140 6.12 -4.38 -0.24
N TYR A 141 7.03 -3.58 0.35
CA TYR A 141 7.58 -3.85 1.67
C TYR A 141 6.51 -3.81 2.76
N LEU A 142 5.60 -2.83 2.70
CA LEU A 142 4.47 -2.70 3.63
C LEU A 142 3.47 -3.86 3.50
N ASN A 143 3.36 -4.47 2.32
CA ASN A 143 2.49 -5.62 2.08
C ASN A 143 3.06 -6.96 2.54
N LYS A 144 4.31 -7.01 3.04
CA LYS A 144 4.89 -8.27 3.56
C LYS A 144 4.12 -8.76 4.78
N ASP A 145 3.87 -10.05 4.85
CA ASP A 145 3.15 -10.69 5.97
C ASP A 145 3.74 -10.35 7.33
N ARG A 146 5.07 -10.27 7.42
CA ARG A 146 5.76 -9.86 8.65
C ARG A 146 5.33 -8.47 9.11
N ILE A 147 5.19 -7.51 8.19
CA ILE A 147 4.80 -6.14 8.50
C ILE A 147 3.32 -6.08 8.88
N LYS A 148 2.45 -6.75 8.12
CA LYS A 148 1.02 -6.86 8.42
C LYS A 148 0.77 -7.51 9.79
N LYS A 149 1.51 -8.58 10.12
CA LYS A 149 1.48 -9.19 11.45
C LYS A 149 1.93 -8.23 12.55
N ALA A 150 3.02 -7.47 12.33
CA ALA A 150 3.48 -6.48 13.29
C ALA A 150 2.42 -5.39 13.53
N PHE A 151 1.74 -4.93 12.50
CA PHE A 151 0.60 -4.00 12.63
C PHE A 151 -0.53 -4.62 13.45
N SER A 152 -0.97 -5.83 13.14
CA SER A 152 -2.02 -6.53 13.87
C SER A 152 -1.67 -6.72 15.35
N MET A 153 -0.43 -7.08 15.67
CA MET A 153 0.05 -7.25 17.05
C MET A 153 0.18 -5.92 17.81
N SER A 154 0.46 -4.82 17.12
CA SER A 154 0.61 -3.50 17.73
C SER A 154 -0.73 -2.79 17.99
N CYS A 155 -1.83 -3.29 17.42
CA CYS A 155 -3.15 -2.74 17.60
C CYS A 155 -3.80 -3.34 18.85
N ALA A 156 -3.92 -2.55 19.92
CA ALA A 156 -4.68 -2.91 21.12
C ALA A 156 -6.15 -2.49 20.99
N GLY A 157 -7.07 -3.32 21.50
CA GLY A 157 -8.48 -3.00 21.61
C GLY A 157 -9.38 -3.58 20.49
N MET A 158 -10.67 -3.25 20.57
CA MET A 158 -11.72 -3.81 19.69
C MET A 158 -11.61 -3.29 18.25
N LEU A 159 -11.13 -2.06 18.04
CA LEU A 159 -10.89 -1.47 16.73
C LEU A 159 -9.41 -1.61 16.38
N LYS A 160 -9.05 -2.68 15.69
CA LYS A 160 -7.69 -2.95 15.22
C LYS A 160 -7.29 -2.00 14.06
N GLN A 161 -7.09 -0.72 14.39
CA GLN A 161 -6.70 0.29 13.41
C GLN A 161 -5.28 0.81 13.68
N ILE A 162 -4.45 0.81 12.62
CA ILE A 162 -3.12 1.41 12.67
C ILE A 162 -3.20 2.93 12.55
N LYS A 163 -2.27 3.60 13.22
CA LYS A 163 -2.10 5.06 13.17
C LYS A 163 -0.95 5.42 12.22
N PRO A 164 -0.92 6.65 11.67
CA PRO A 164 0.20 7.13 10.85
C PRO A 164 1.56 6.98 11.53
N THR A 165 1.62 7.20 12.85
CA THR A 165 2.84 7.03 13.65
C THR A 165 3.37 5.61 13.62
N MET A 166 2.49 4.59 13.62
CA MET A 166 2.87 3.19 13.56
C MET A 166 3.44 2.84 12.16
N VAL A 167 2.80 3.36 11.10
CA VAL A 167 3.31 3.20 9.73
C VAL A 167 4.65 3.91 9.58
N GLY A 168 4.79 5.14 10.09
CA GLY A 168 6.02 5.91 10.03
C GLY A 168 7.19 5.28 10.81
N ALA A 169 6.92 4.59 11.92
CA ALA A 169 7.92 3.89 12.71
C ALA A 169 8.32 2.52 12.12
N THR A 170 7.71 2.11 11.00
CA THR A 170 8.07 0.83 10.36
C THR A 170 9.51 0.87 9.87
N GLU A 171 10.31 -0.08 10.33
CA GLU A 171 11.69 -0.26 9.88
C GLU A 171 11.72 -0.91 8.48
N ILE A 172 12.27 -0.18 7.52
CA ILE A 172 12.41 -0.60 6.13
C ILE A 172 13.86 -0.94 5.85
N LYS A 173 14.11 -2.11 5.26
CA LYS A 173 15.42 -2.44 4.71
C LYS A 173 15.54 -1.82 3.32
N LEU A 174 16.49 -0.89 3.15
CA LEU A 174 16.73 -0.18 1.89
C LEU A 174 17.98 -0.71 1.18
N PRO A 175 17.85 -1.62 0.22
CA PRO A 175 18.95 -1.97 -0.67
C PRO A 175 19.21 -0.84 -1.69
N SER A 176 20.19 -1.03 -2.58
CA SER A 176 20.44 -0.07 -3.67
C SER A 176 19.17 0.15 -4.53
N LEU A 177 19.02 1.34 -5.10
CA LEU A 177 17.87 1.69 -5.96
C LEU A 177 17.68 0.70 -7.11
N LYS A 178 18.78 0.19 -7.70
CA LYS A 178 18.73 -0.86 -8.72
C LYS A 178 18.00 -2.12 -8.19
N ARG A 179 18.31 -2.54 -6.97
CA ARG A 179 17.69 -3.72 -6.36
C ARG A 179 16.26 -3.48 -5.92
N GLN A 180 15.96 -2.25 -5.45
CA GLN A 180 14.58 -1.84 -5.17
C GLN A 180 13.72 -1.92 -6.44
N LYS A 181 14.23 -1.43 -7.57
CA LYS A 181 13.56 -1.48 -8.88
C LYS A 181 13.28 -2.92 -9.31
N GLN A 182 14.27 -3.80 -9.22
CA GLN A 182 14.09 -5.24 -9.55
C GLN A 182 12.98 -5.90 -8.72
N VAL A 183 12.95 -5.62 -7.40
CA VAL A 183 11.92 -6.18 -6.52
C VAL A 183 10.54 -5.60 -6.86
N ALA A 184 10.45 -4.29 -7.12
CA ALA A 184 9.20 -3.64 -7.49
C ALA A 184 8.63 -4.18 -8.81
N GLU A 185 9.47 -4.34 -9.84
CA GLU A 185 9.08 -4.90 -11.13
C GLU A 185 8.59 -6.34 -11.01
N LEU A 186 9.31 -7.20 -10.26
CA LEU A 186 8.87 -8.58 -10.03
C LEU A 186 7.55 -8.65 -9.28
N TYR A 187 7.33 -7.78 -8.30
CA TYR A 187 6.08 -7.72 -7.56
C TYR A 187 4.92 -7.28 -8.45
N GLU A 188 5.15 -6.29 -9.30
CA GLU A 188 4.14 -5.82 -10.26
C GLU A 188 3.75 -6.91 -11.26
N ILE A 189 4.74 -7.59 -11.85
CA ILE A 189 4.51 -8.71 -12.78
C ILE A 189 3.72 -9.82 -12.08
N SER A 190 4.10 -10.20 -10.85
CA SER A 190 3.38 -11.22 -10.08
C SER A 190 1.92 -10.82 -9.82
N ASN A 191 1.66 -9.56 -9.46
CA ASN A 191 0.29 -9.08 -9.25
C ASN A 191 -0.53 -9.07 -10.54
N GLN A 192 0.07 -8.70 -11.67
CA GLN A 192 -0.59 -8.76 -12.99
C GLN A 192 -0.93 -10.20 -13.38
N GLU A 193 -0.01 -11.14 -13.18
CA GLU A 193 -0.24 -12.56 -13.44
C GLU A 193 -1.40 -13.10 -12.59
N ILE A 194 -1.39 -12.85 -11.28
CA ILE A 194 -2.47 -13.26 -10.38
C ILE A 194 -3.83 -12.71 -10.86
N LYS A 195 -3.89 -11.40 -11.19
CA LYS A 195 -5.12 -10.76 -11.70
C LYS A 195 -5.63 -11.42 -12.98
N LEU A 196 -4.74 -11.80 -13.89
CA LEU A 196 -5.12 -12.50 -15.13
C LEU A 196 -5.63 -13.91 -14.86
N LEU A 197 -5.00 -14.64 -13.94
CA LEU A 197 -5.45 -15.97 -13.53
C LEU A 197 -6.82 -15.92 -12.84
N GLU A 198 -7.06 -14.97 -11.95
CA GLU A 198 -8.37 -14.76 -11.32
C GLU A 198 -9.48 -14.50 -12.37
N LYS A 199 -9.18 -13.59 -13.32
CA LYS A 199 -10.09 -13.30 -14.45
C LYS A 199 -10.36 -14.55 -15.31
N LEU A 200 -9.33 -15.33 -15.58
CA LEU A 200 -9.47 -16.58 -16.34
C LEU A 200 -10.34 -17.59 -15.58
N ILE A 201 -10.14 -17.74 -14.27
CA ILE A 201 -10.97 -18.62 -13.43
C ILE A 201 -12.43 -18.19 -13.47
N GLU A 202 -12.72 -16.89 -13.36
CA GLU A 202 -14.09 -16.38 -13.43
C GLU A 202 -14.74 -16.65 -14.79
N GLN A 203 -14.01 -16.42 -15.89
CA GLN A 203 -14.50 -16.71 -17.23
C GLN A 203 -14.77 -18.21 -17.43
N LYS A 204 -13.87 -19.07 -16.96
CA LYS A 204 -14.08 -20.53 -17.03
C LYS A 204 -15.31 -20.98 -16.23
N LYS A 205 -15.52 -20.45 -15.03
CA LYS A 205 -16.72 -20.72 -14.23
C LYS A 205 -18.00 -20.34 -15.00
N LYS A 206 -18.04 -19.15 -15.61
CA LYS A 206 -19.18 -18.71 -16.44
C LYS A 206 -19.40 -19.64 -17.66
N TYR A 207 -18.31 -19.96 -18.34
CA TYR A 207 -18.37 -20.86 -19.52
C TYR A 207 -18.94 -22.23 -19.18
N TYR A 208 -18.38 -22.91 -18.16
CA TYR A 208 -18.87 -24.25 -17.78
C TYR A 208 -20.30 -24.21 -17.23
N LYS A 209 -20.70 -23.18 -16.51
CA LYS A 209 -22.06 -22.97 -16.06
C LYS A 209 -23.04 -22.91 -17.27
N ALA A 210 -22.70 -22.15 -18.31
CA ALA A 210 -23.48 -22.04 -19.52
C ALA A 210 -23.52 -23.37 -20.29
N LEU A 211 -22.39 -24.06 -20.44
CA LEU A 211 -22.29 -25.34 -21.11
C LEU A 211 -23.18 -26.40 -20.45
N ILE A 212 -23.07 -26.56 -19.12
CA ILE A 212 -23.89 -27.50 -18.34
C ILE A 212 -25.38 -27.18 -18.49
N SER A 213 -25.75 -25.89 -18.45
CA SER A 213 -27.14 -25.47 -18.65
C SER A 213 -27.67 -25.84 -20.04
N ASN A 214 -26.83 -25.68 -21.07
CA ASN A 214 -27.20 -26.02 -22.43
C ASN A 214 -27.36 -27.56 -22.61
N VAL A 215 -26.43 -28.36 -22.12
CA VAL A 215 -26.52 -29.83 -22.15
C VAL A 215 -27.79 -30.33 -21.44
N ASN A 216 -28.16 -29.71 -20.33
CA ASN A 216 -29.34 -30.09 -19.56
C ASN A 216 -30.68 -29.69 -20.23
N ARG A 217 -30.64 -28.80 -21.25
CA ARG A 217 -31.82 -28.40 -22.05
C ARG A 217 -32.06 -29.24 -23.28
N ILE A 218 -31.09 -30.06 -23.67
CA ILE A 218 -31.25 -30.98 -24.79
C ILE A 218 -32.01 -32.22 -24.27
N LYS A 219 -33.34 -32.22 -24.49
CA LYS A 219 -34.19 -33.40 -24.34
C LYS A 219 -34.32 -34.09 -25.68
#